data_4ff709da45189401bd93848e37c40d93
#
_entry.id   4ff709da45189401bd93848e37c40d93
#
_cell.length_a   1.000
_cell.length_b   1.000
_cell.length_c   1.000
_cell.angle_alpha   90.00
_cell.angle_beta   90.00
_cell.angle_gamma   90.00
#
_symmetry.space_group_name_H-M   'P 1'
#
loop_
_entity.id
_entity.type
_entity.pdbx_description
1 polymer ?
#
loop_
_entity_poly.entity_id
_entity_poly.type
_entity_poly.pdbx_seq_one_letter_code
_entity_poly.pdbx_strand_id
1 'polypeptide(L)'
;MRYLLIVVVLAAVITAGCINPLPTRIFRPDATDAEFGSTYSDSEQAVTVFSAQKTRSFTSVFYNVSSTKEAAKGYTFVIIDAQIQNIGADRVTVIPHRFSIVDSDGNRFEKEPYHGSDWLMSGELPKNQYKKGKVLFEIPLNSKELVLYYDLNGKLLSWKIN
;
A
#
# COMPACT_ATOMS: atom_id res chain seq x y z
N MET A 1 -10.23 -30.17 72.39
CA MET A 1 -9.92 -28.90 71.65
C MET A 1 -9.58 -29.29 70.22
N ARG A 2 -10.53 -29.04 69.29
CA ARG A 2 -10.35 -29.31 67.86
C ARG A 2 -10.19 -27.95 67.17
N TYR A 3 -9.00 -27.70 66.63
CA TYR A 3 -8.75 -26.50 65.80
C TYR A 3 -9.21 -26.77 64.37
N LEU A 4 -10.21 -26.01 63.93
CA LEU A 4 -10.71 -26.03 62.58
C LEU A 4 -9.84 -25.08 61.76
N LEU A 5 -9.06 -25.62 60.81
CA LEU A 5 -8.24 -24.85 59.91
C LEU A 5 -9.09 -24.46 58.70
N ILE A 6 -9.44 -23.18 58.62
CA ILE A 6 -10.13 -22.63 57.47
C ILE A 6 -9.07 -22.22 56.44
N VAL A 7 -8.98 -22.99 55.36
CA VAL A 7 -8.16 -22.63 54.18
C VAL A 7 -8.99 -21.76 53.27
N VAL A 8 -8.69 -20.44 53.23
CA VAL A 8 -9.28 -19.52 52.25
C VAL A 8 -8.48 -19.63 50.98
N VAL A 9 -9.07 -20.25 49.93
CA VAL A 9 -8.50 -20.26 48.58
C VAL A 9 -8.94 -18.96 47.90
N LEU A 10 -7.97 -18.05 47.72
CA LEU A 10 -8.15 -16.85 46.93
C LEU A 10 -7.98 -17.22 45.45
N ALA A 11 -9.08 -17.36 44.72
CA ALA A 11 -9.04 -17.50 43.24
C ALA A 11 -8.79 -16.13 42.64
N ALA A 12 -7.57 -15.86 42.21
CA ALA A 12 -7.23 -14.70 41.39
C ALA A 12 -7.73 -14.95 39.97
N VAL A 13 -8.85 -14.28 39.62
CA VAL A 13 -9.34 -14.23 38.24
C VAL A 13 -8.43 -13.28 37.47
N ILE A 14 -7.46 -13.84 36.71
CA ILE A 14 -6.68 -13.07 35.75
C ILE A 14 -7.57 -12.88 34.52
N THR A 15 -8.25 -11.73 34.43
CA THR A 15 -8.86 -11.31 33.18
C THR A 15 -7.75 -10.90 32.23
N ALA A 16 -7.34 -11.82 31.34
CA ALA A 16 -6.54 -11.48 30.18
C ALA A 16 -7.36 -10.59 29.27
N GLY A 17 -7.31 -9.27 29.51
CA GLY A 17 -7.81 -8.28 28.59
C GLY A 17 -7.02 -8.39 27.31
N CYS A 18 -7.66 -8.86 26.22
CA CYS A 18 -7.14 -8.71 24.88
C CYS A 18 -6.97 -7.21 24.63
N ILE A 19 -5.74 -6.73 24.80
CA ILE A 19 -5.34 -5.40 24.32
C ILE A 19 -5.30 -5.54 22.82
N ASN A 20 -6.40 -5.26 22.13
CA ASN A 20 -6.38 -5.02 20.70
C ASN A 20 -5.43 -3.84 20.50
N PRO A 21 -4.32 -3.98 19.74
CA PRO A 21 -3.51 -2.84 19.40
C PRO A 21 -4.42 -1.85 18.70
N LEU A 22 -4.55 -0.65 19.27
CA LEU A 22 -5.26 0.45 18.62
C LEU A 22 -4.66 0.60 17.23
N PRO A 23 -5.49 0.67 16.17
CA PRO A 23 -4.98 0.93 14.84
C PRO A 23 -4.18 2.24 14.92
N THR A 24 -2.90 2.18 14.60
CA THR A 24 -2.05 3.35 14.54
C THR A 24 -2.56 4.18 13.36
N ARG A 25 -3.46 5.11 13.63
CA ARG A 25 -3.89 6.11 12.64
C ARG A 25 -2.67 6.93 12.28
N ILE A 26 -1.98 6.55 11.22
CA ILE A 26 -1.00 7.41 10.58
C ILE A 26 -1.81 8.39 9.73
N PHE A 27 -2.49 9.31 10.39
CA PHE A 27 -3.04 10.48 9.72
C PHE A 27 -1.85 11.38 9.40
N ARG A 28 -1.49 11.52 8.13
CA ARG A 28 -0.55 12.54 7.66
C ARG A 28 -1.35 13.69 7.07
N PRO A 29 -1.57 14.79 7.80
CA PRO A 29 -2.40 15.91 7.34
C PRO A 29 -1.80 16.70 6.17
N ASP A 30 -0.53 16.48 5.82
CA ASP A 30 0.23 17.32 4.90
C ASP A 30 0.41 16.71 3.49
N ALA A 31 -0.43 15.76 3.08
CA ALA A 31 -0.39 15.23 1.73
C ALA A 31 -0.93 16.27 0.72
N THR A 32 -0.22 16.45 -0.38
CA THR A 32 -0.70 17.25 -1.51
C THR A 32 -1.69 16.42 -2.31
N ASP A 33 -2.93 16.91 -2.46
CA ASP A 33 -3.91 16.29 -3.33
C ASP A 33 -3.42 16.31 -4.77
N ALA A 34 -3.48 15.17 -5.42
CA ALA A 34 -2.97 14.96 -6.76
C ALA A 34 -4.07 14.41 -7.68
N GLU A 35 -3.96 14.70 -8.96
CA GLU A 35 -4.90 14.28 -9.99
C GLU A 35 -4.28 13.18 -10.87
N PHE A 36 -5.12 12.22 -11.31
CA PHE A 36 -4.69 11.22 -12.27
C PHE A 36 -4.31 11.86 -13.62
N GLY A 37 -3.19 11.39 -14.19
CA GLY A 37 -2.63 11.92 -15.42
C GLY A 37 -1.74 13.16 -15.24
N SER A 38 -1.79 13.83 -14.10
CA SER A 38 -0.91 14.96 -13.78
C SER A 38 0.45 14.48 -13.27
N THR A 39 1.50 15.22 -13.62
CA THR A 39 2.89 14.95 -13.20
C THR A 39 3.26 15.84 -12.02
N TYR A 40 3.78 15.23 -10.97
CA TYR A 40 4.30 15.91 -9.77
C TYR A 40 5.78 15.64 -9.66
N SER A 41 6.56 16.65 -9.27
CA SER A 41 8.01 16.52 -9.23
C SER A 41 8.63 17.26 -8.04
N ASP A 42 9.83 16.82 -7.69
CA ASP A 42 10.82 17.58 -6.94
C ASP A 42 11.98 18.00 -7.88
N SER A 43 13.18 18.23 -7.33
CA SER A 43 14.37 18.59 -8.11
C SER A 43 15.01 17.42 -8.87
N GLU A 44 14.71 16.17 -8.51
CA GLU A 44 15.40 14.97 -8.99
C GLU A 44 14.51 14.04 -9.78
N GLN A 45 13.27 13.85 -9.32
CA GLN A 45 12.36 12.88 -9.91
C GLN A 45 10.95 13.45 -10.10
N ALA A 46 10.24 12.87 -11.06
CA ALA A 46 8.84 13.12 -11.30
C ALA A 46 8.05 11.82 -11.23
N VAL A 47 6.81 11.91 -10.74
CA VAL A 47 5.83 10.82 -10.69
C VAL A 47 4.56 11.23 -11.40
N THR A 48 4.02 10.31 -12.20
CA THR A 48 2.69 10.41 -12.81
C THR A 48 1.92 9.15 -12.49
N VAL A 49 0.75 9.29 -11.90
CA VAL A 49 -0.20 8.18 -11.73
C VAL A 49 -1.30 8.35 -12.78
N PHE A 50 -1.40 7.43 -13.73
CA PHE A 50 -2.34 7.52 -14.84
C PHE A 50 -3.73 7.05 -14.47
N SER A 51 -3.82 5.96 -13.70
CA SER A 51 -5.09 5.36 -13.30
C SER A 51 -4.96 4.48 -12.06
N ALA A 52 -6.09 4.24 -11.41
CA ALA A 52 -6.30 3.24 -10.39
C ALA A 52 -7.55 2.44 -10.73
N GLN A 53 -7.45 1.12 -10.84
CA GLN A 53 -8.55 0.25 -11.25
C GLN A 53 -8.77 -0.86 -10.22
N LYS A 54 -10.03 -1.05 -9.81
CA LYS A 54 -10.45 -2.18 -8.99
C LYS A 54 -10.84 -3.36 -9.88
N THR A 55 -10.36 -4.56 -9.58
CA THR A 55 -10.72 -5.78 -10.32
C THR A 55 -10.65 -7.00 -9.42
N ARG A 56 -11.47 -8.02 -9.73
CA ARG A 56 -11.44 -9.31 -9.02
C ARG A 56 -10.37 -10.24 -9.56
N SER A 57 -9.93 -10.01 -10.78
CA SER A 57 -8.91 -10.83 -11.41
C SER A 57 -8.08 -9.99 -12.40
N PHE A 58 -6.89 -10.44 -12.67
CA PHE A 58 -6.06 -9.91 -13.76
C PHE A 58 -5.26 -11.04 -14.40
N THR A 59 -4.90 -10.84 -15.67
CA THR A 59 -4.01 -11.73 -16.38
C THR A 59 -2.64 -11.09 -16.48
N SER A 60 -1.62 -11.81 -16.06
CA SER A 60 -0.22 -11.44 -16.23
C SER A 60 0.44 -12.32 -17.30
N VAL A 61 1.36 -11.76 -18.04
CA VAL A 61 2.18 -12.51 -19.02
C VAL A 61 3.63 -12.46 -18.56
N PHE A 62 4.23 -13.61 -18.35
CA PHE A 62 5.62 -13.75 -17.97
C PHE A 62 6.28 -14.84 -18.82
N TYR A 63 7.35 -14.50 -19.55
CA TYR A 63 8.01 -15.40 -20.52
C TYR A 63 7.04 -16.10 -21.49
N ASN A 64 6.09 -15.35 -22.08
CA ASN A 64 5.04 -15.86 -22.96
C ASN A 64 4.05 -16.86 -22.32
N VAL A 65 4.08 -17.01 -21.00
CA VAL A 65 3.09 -17.77 -20.25
C VAL A 65 2.06 -16.81 -19.66
N SER A 66 0.80 -17.00 -20.05
CA SER A 66 -0.32 -16.23 -19.52
C SER A 66 -0.83 -16.90 -18.26
N SER A 67 -0.98 -16.15 -17.16
CA SER A 67 -1.54 -16.63 -15.90
C SER A 67 -2.58 -15.64 -15.40
N THR A 68 -3.77 -16.15 -15.08
CA THR A 68 -4.83 -15.35 -14.44
C THR A 68 -4.78 -15.57 -12.95
N LYS A 69 -4.69 -14.46 -12.20
CA LYS A 69 -4.74 -14.45 -10.73
C LYS A 69 -6.10 -13.88 -10.30
N GLU A 70 -6.76 -14.52 -9.36
CA GLU A 70 -7.98 -14.05 -8.71
C GLU A 70 -7.65 -13.54 -7.31
N ALA A 71 -8.35 -12.49 -6.89
CA ALA A 71 -8.26 -11.99 -5.52
C ALA A 71 -8.84 -13.02 -4.54
N ALA A 72 -8.28 -13.10 -3.35
CA ALA A 72 -8.77 -13.96 -2.29
C ALA A 72 -10.27 -13.69 -2.01
N LYS A 73 -10.97 -14.67 -1.44
CA LYS A 73 -12.37 -14.50 -1.06
C LYS A 73 -12.51 -13.34 -0.07
N GLY A 74 -13.35 -12.36 -0.39
CA GLY A 74 -13.55 -11.17 0.43
C GLY A 74 -12.57 -10.02 0.10
N TYR A 75 -11.70 -10.18 -0.92
CA TYR A 75 -10.73 -9.18 -1.35
C TYR A 75 -10.95 -8.75 -2.81
N THR A 76 -10.34 -7.65 -3.18
CA THR A 76 -10.26 -7.16 -4.56
C THR A 76 -8.85 -6.63 -4.82
N PHE A 77 -8.42 -6.66 -6.06
CA PHE A 77 -7.20 -5.99 -6.48
C PHE A 77 -7.46 -4.51 -6.78
N VAL A 78 -6.48 -3.68 -6.43
CA VAL A 78 -6.33 -2.33 -6.97
C VAL A 78 -5.03 -2.29 -7.77
N ILE A 79 -5.13 -1.99 -9.05
CA ILE A 79 -4.00 -1.90 -9.98
C ILE A 79 -3.78 -0.43 -10.30
N ILE A 80 -2.59 0.06 -9.99
CA ILE A 80 -2.15 1.43 -10.26
C ILE A 80 -1.24 1.42 -11.49
N ASP A 81 -1.53 2.23 -12.50
CA ASP A 81 -0.61 2.50 -13.62
C ASP A 81 0.17 3.78 -13.33
N ALA A 82 1.48 3.67 -13.20
CA ALA A 82 2.32 4.79 -12.79
C ALA A 82 3.63 4.85 -13.60
N GLN A 83 4.21 6.05 -13.65
CA GLN A 83 5.52 6.33 -14.22
C GLN A 83 6.36 7.11 -13.23
N ILE A 84 7.62 6.71 -13.11
CA ILE A 84 8.67 7.46 -12.40
C ILE A 84 9.70 7.90 -13.44
N GLN A 85 10.07 9.18 -13.40
CA GLN A 85 11.07 9.77 -14.30
C GLN A 85 12.19 10.41 -13.50
N ASN A 86 13.42 10.21 -13.89
CA ASN A 86 14.58 10.96 -13.40
C ASN A 86 14.71 12.25 -14.23
N ILE A 87 14.55 13.41 -13.57
CA ILE A 87 14.57 14.73 -14.23
C ILE A 87 15.80 15.56 -13.85
N GLY A 88 16.55 15.21 -12.83
CA GLY A 88 17.62 16.08 -12.30
C GLY A 88 18.89 15.35 -11.86
N ALA A 89 18.78 14.25 -11.13
CA ALA A 89 19.91 13.54 -10.55
C ALA A 89 20.67 12.70 -11.59
N ASP A 90 21.93 12.34 -11.33
CA ASP A 90 22.65 11.38 -12.16
C ASP A 90 21.96 10.02 -12.17
N ARG A 91 21.42 9.60 -11.01
CA ARG A 91 20.63 8.39 -10.84
C ARG A 91 19.53 8.60 -9.81
N VAL A 92 18.38 8.00 -10.04
CA VAL A 92 17.26 7.89 -9.10
C VAL A 92 16.92 6.42 -8.91
N THR A 93 16.65 6.00 -7.69
CA THR A 93 16.18 4.64 -7.42
C THR A 93 14.66 4.60 -7.47
N VAL A 94 14.10 3.82 -8.39
CA VAL A 94 12.66 3.51 -8.41
C VAL A 94 12.35 2.52 -7.30
N ILE A 95 11.46 2.91 -6.39
CA ILE A 95 11.06 2.11 -5.23
C ILE A 95 9.53 1.99 -5.21
N PRO A 96 8.93 0.94 -5.80
CA PRO A 96 7.48 0.77 -5.83
C PRO A 96 6.82 0.67 -4.43
N HIS A 97 7.57 0.31 -3.39
CA HIS A 97 7.10 0.32 -2.00
C HIS A 97 6.82 1.72 -1.42
N ARG A 98 7.17 2.79 -2.15
CA ARG A 98 6.75 4.15 -1.78
C ARG A 98 5.26 4.41 -2.05
N PHE A 99 4.61 3.54 -2.84
CA PHE A 99 3.17 3.54 -2.98
C PHE A 99 2.52 2.77 -1.83
N SER A 100 1.43 3.31 -1.30
CA SER A 100 0.56 2.63 -0.33
C SER A 100 -0.88 3.09 -0.50
N ILE A 101 -1.84 2.26 -0.12
CA ILE A 101 -3.26 2.63 -0.09
C ILE A 101 -3.71 2.68 1.36
N VAL A 102 -4.54 3.67 1.70
CA VAL A 102 -5.18 3.79 3.02
C VAL A 102 -6.69 3.88 2.83
N ASP A 103 -7.46 3.19 3.65
CA ASP A 103 -8.92 3.28 3.66
C ASP A 103 -9.44 4.29 4.70
N SER A 104 -10.77 4.51 4.74
CA SER A 104 -11.42 5.41 5.69
C SER A 104 -11.21 5.03 7.16
N ASP A 105 -10.94 3.77 7.45
CA ASP A 105 -10.69 3.27 8.80
C ASP A 105 -9.23 3.44 9.23
N GLY A 106 -8.37 3.93 8.31
CA GLY A 106 -6.95 4.14 8.53
C GLY A 106 -6.11 2.88 8.35
N ASN A 107 -6.67 1.80 7.78
CA ASN A 107 -5.89 0.61 7.43
C ASN A 107 -5.00 0.94 6.24
N ARG A 108 -3.71 0.62 6.38
CA ARG A 108 -2.71 0.80 5.33
C ARG A 108 -2.44 -0.52 4.63
N PHE A 109 -2.50 -0.50 3.32
CA PHE A 109 -2.21 -1.63 2.45
C PHE A 109 -0.91 -1.35 1.69
N GLU A 110 0.00 -2.31 1.76
CA GLU A 110 1.26 -2.29 1.03
C GLU A 110 1.10 -2.98 -0.33
N LYS A 111 2.02 -2.70 -1.25
CA LYS A 111 2.00 -3.34 -2.56
C LYS A 111 2.23 -4.84 -2.47
N GLU A 112 1.50 -5.58 -3.30
CA GLU A 112 1.69 -7.01 -3.49
C GLU A 112 2.79 -7.32 -4.52
N PRO A 113 3.42 -8.51 -4.45
CA PRO A 113 4.25 -9.01 -5.54
C PRO A 113 3.42 -9.15 -6.82
N TYR A 114 3.82 -8.47 -7.89
CA TYR A 114 3.20 -8.58 -9.20
C TYR A 114 4.23 -9.07 -10.21
N HIS A 115 3.93 -10.14 -10.93
CA HIS A 115 4.85 -10.82 -11.84
C HIS A 115 4.44 -10.69 -13.31
N GLY A 116 4.04 -9.50 -13.76
CA GLY A 116 3.74 -9.23 -15.16
C GLY A 116 4.89 -8.50 -15.87
N SER A 117 4.94 -8.58 -17.18
CA SER A 117 5.93 -7.86 -18.00
C SER A 117 5.79 -6.34 -17.95
N ASP A 118 4.61 -5.86 -17.50
CA ASP A 118 4.23 -4.47 -17.37
C ASP A 118 4.35 -3.95 -15.92
N TRP A 119 5.13 -4.61 -15.09
CA TRP A 119 5.38 -4.27 -13.70
C TRP A 119 6.29 -3.03 -13.53
N LEU A 120 5.97 -2.16 -12.57
CA LEU A 120 6.88 -1.10 -12.12
C LEU A 120 7.99 -1.73 -11.26
N MET A 121 9.09 -2.10 -11.90
CA MET A 121 10.22 -2.74 -11.23
C MET A 121 11.07 -1.75 -10.47
N SER A 122 11.56 -2.18 -9.30
CA SER A 122 12.64 -1.47 -8.59
C SER A 122 13.92 -1.41 -9.44
N GLY A 123 14.76 -0.44 -9.16
CA GLY A 123 16.09 -0.33 -9.76
C GLY A 123 16.49 1.10 -10.08
N GLU A 124 17.73 1.26 -10.50
CA GLU A 124 18.28 2.55 -10.87
C GLU A 124 17.73 3.06 -12.19
N LEU A 125 17.54 4.37 -12.25
CA LEU A 125 17.04 5.11 -13.40
C LEU A 125 18.04 6.23 -13.71
N PRO A 126 18.80 6.12 -14.81
CA PRO A 126 19.70 7.17 -15.25
C PRO A 126 18.97 8.47 -15.54
N LYS A 127 19.72 9.57 -15.57
CA LYS A 127 19.18 10.90 -15.87
C LYS A 127 18.41 10.92 -17.18
N ASN A 128 17.29 11.65 -17.19
CA ASN A 128 16.36 11.81 -18.32
C ASN A 128 15.67 10.51 -18.78
N GLN A 129 15.77 9.43 -18.02
CA GLN A 129 15.03 8.20 -18.30
C GLN A 129 13.77 8.09 -17.42
N TYR A 130 12.86 7.24 -17.85
CA TYR A 130 11.65 6.91 -17.08
C TYR A 130 11.42 5.41 -17.02
N LYS A 131 10.69 4.99 -16.00
CA LYS A 131 10.10 3.65 -15.90
C LYS A 131 8.60 3.80 -15.73
N LYS A 132 7.84 3.10 -16.56
CA LYS A 132 6.39 2.99 -16.46
C LYS A 132 6.03 1.56 -16.10
N GLY A 133 4.97 1.37 -15.32
CA GLY A 133 4.48 0.03 -15.01
C GLY A 133 3.38 0.04 -13.97
N LYS A 134 2.91 -1.16 -13.64
CA LYS A 134 1.81 -1.38 -12.71
C LYS A 134 2.30 -1.67 -11.30
N VAL A 135 1.53 -1.23 -10.32
CA VAL A 135 1.67 -1.58 -8.90
C VAL A 135 0.37 -2.21 -8.45
N LEU A 136 0.46 -3.38 -7.80
CA LEU A 136 -0.68 -4.18 -7.37
C LEU A 136 -0.87 -4.06 -5.86
N PHE A 137 -2.14 -3.94 -5.46
CA PHE A 137 -2.57 -4.06 -4.07
C PHE A 137 -3.72 -5.08 -3.99
N GLU A 138 -3.79 -5.84 -2.91
CA GLU A 138 -4.94 -6.67 -2.58
C GLU A 138 -5.58 -6.13 -1.30
N ILE A 139 -6.83 -5.71 -1.38
CA ILE A 139 -7.53 -5.00 -0.31
C ILE A 139 -8.88 -5.65 0.00
N PRO A 140 -9.40 -5.59 1.24
CA PRO A 140 -10.73 -6.08 1.57
C PRO A 140 -11.82 -5.38 0.72
N LEU A 141 -12.82 -6.13 0.27
CA LEU A 141 -13.94 -5.61 -0.54
C LEU A 141 -14.76 -4.54 0.17
N ASN A 142 -14.79 -4.57 1.50
CA ASN A 142 -15.54 -3.62 2.33
C ASN A 142 -14.76 -2.34 2.66
N SER A 143 -13.48 -2.22 2.26
CA SER A 143 -12.70 -1.00 2.41
C SER A 143 -13.29 0.14 1.59
N LYS A 144 -13.43 1.31 2.20
CA LYS A 144 -14.09 2.50 1.63
C LYS A 144 -13.11 3.67 1.55
N GLU A 145 -13.45 4.65 0.71
CA GLU A 145 -12.72 5.92 0.59
C GLU A 145 -11.22 5.71 0.45
N LEU A 146 -10.84 4.87 -0.50
CA LEU A 146 -9.44 4.52 -0.72
C LEU A 146 -8.64 5.73 -1.20
N VAL A 147 -7.50 5.96 -0.58
CA VAL A 147 -6.55 6.98 -0.97
C VAL A 147 -5.20 6.32 -1.26
N LEU A 148 -4.71 6.51 -2.48
CA LEU A 148 -3.34 6.14 -2.85
C LEU A 148 -2.40 7.23 -2.36
N TYR A 149 -1.30 6.82 -1.75
CA TYR A 149 -0.20 7.70 -1.36
C TYR A 149 1.08 7.32 -2.09
N TYR A 150 1.90 8.32 -2.37
CA TYR A 150 3.28 8.17 -2.83
C TYR A 150 4.19 9.16 -2.11
N ASP A 151 5.30 8.64 -1.58
CA ASP A 151 6.33 9.47 -0.94
C ASP A 151 7.36 9.92 -1.97
N LEU A 152 7.24 11.17 -2.41
CA LEU A 152 8.18 11.83 -3.31
C LEU A 152 9.25 12.53 -2.47
N ASN A 153 10.26 11.77 -2.01
CA ASN A 153 11.40 12.27 -1.21
C ASN A 153 10.98 13.13 0.00
N GLY A 154 9.96 12.67 0.74
CA GLY A 154 9.43 13.36 1.91
C GLY A 154 8.23 14.27 1.63
N LYS A 155 7.91 14.55 0.37
CA LYS A 155 6.65 15.18 -0.03
C LYS A 155 5.61 14.09 -0.30
N LEU A 156 4.58 14.01 0.53
CA LEU A 156 3.52 13.03 0.37
C LEU A 156 2.49 13.52 -0.67
N LEU A 157 2.22 12.71 -1.67
CA LEU A 157 1.18 12.93 -2.67
C LEU A 157 0.01 11.99 -2.40
N SER A 158 -1.23 12.41 -2.71
CA SER A 158 -2.44 11.61 -2.49
C SER A 158 -3.40 11.68 -3.67
N TRP A 159 -3.95 10.53 -4.09
CA TRP A 159 -4.99 10.38 -5.11
C TRP A 159 -6.18 9.66 -4.52
N LYS A 160 -7.38 10.21 -4.67
CA LYS A 160 -8.62 9.54 -4.27
C LYS A 160 -8.99 8.48 -5.30
N ILE A 161 -9.20 7.24 -4.85
CA ILE A 161 -9.60 6.11 -5.70
C ILE A 161 -11.13 5.93 -5.58
N ASN A 162 -11.83 6.12 -6.67
CA ASN A 162 -13.30 5.97 -6.75
C ASN A 162 -13.73 4.51 -6.92
#